data_406bb79728b52d68ff51f0afeeeeadd0
#
_entry.id   406bb79728b52d68ff51f0afeeeeadd0
#
_cell.length_a   1.000
_cell.length_b   1.000
_cell.length_c   1.000
_cell.angle_alpha   90.00
_cell.angle_beta   90.00
_cell.angle_gamma   90.00
#
_symmetry.space_group_name_H-M   'P 1'
#
loop_
_entity.id
_entity.type
_entity.pdbx_description
1 polymer ?
#
loop_
_entity_poly.entity_id
_entity_poly.type
_entity_poly.pdbx_seq_one_letter_code
_entity_poly.pdbx_strand_id
1 'polypeptide(L)'
;MEWLNHSIPKGPVLFTTDHQTEGRGQRERRWSSEARRDVCLSLALPVQSHWQPSTLNMHAALAVRAALLRQLPASQSEGSIQVKWPNDVLIWHAGMHRKVAGILVENVWRGSQWSVAIIGVGINARSNRLTRSYPAVSLSEAWHQDLSRDELAMSVGHELMRPLKPGPEILVAYHHALFGLNDQRTFLVHERPWLGSFLGVNEEGLGQFSWQPQAGVELAPESWLPSSEVQWCW
;
A
#
# COMPACT_ATOMS: atom_id res chain seq x y z
N MET A 1 -4.61 11.00 -17.26
CA MET A 1 -5.99 10.90 -16.68
C MET A 1 -6.88 12.11 -17.00
N GLU A 2 -6.63 12.78 -18.11
CA GLU A 2 -7.38 14.00 -18.53
C GLU A 2 -8.89 13.72 -18.76
N TRP A 3 -9.27 12.50 -19.16
CA TRP A 3 -10.67 12.14 -19.37
C TRP A 3 -11.55 12.25 -18.13
N LEU A 4 -11.00 12.10 -16.91
CA LEU A 4 -11.75 12.27 -15.66
C LEU A 4 -12.18 13.72 -15.40
N ASN A 5 -11.54 14.68 -16.04
CA ASN A 5 -11.93 16.09 -15.96
C ASN A 5 -13.28 16.35 -16.65
N HIS A 6 -13.67 15.48 -17.57
CA HIS A 6 -14.86 15.66 -18.42
C HIS A 6 -16.03 14.73 -18.07
N SER A 7 -15.78 13.57 -17.44
CA SER A 7 -16.84 12.62 -17.11
C SER A 7 -16.50 11.77 -15.88
N ILE A 8 -17.52 11.49 -15.04
CA ILE A 8 -17.43 10.46 -14.00
C ILE A 8 -17.71 9.11 -14.68
N PRO A 9 -16.88 8.08 -14.44
CA PRO A 9 -17.17 6.75 -14.97
C PRO A 9 -18.49 6.23 -14.39
N LYS A 10 -19.31 5.57 -15.23
CA LYS A 10 -20.58 4.97 -14.79
C LYS A 10 -20.38 3.70 -13.95
N GLY A 11 -19.19 3.15 -13.93
CA GLY A 11 -18.79 1.97 -13.18
C GLY A 11 -17.27 1.87 -13.05
N PRO A 12 -16.74 0.81 -12.42
CA PRO A 12 -15.31 0.58 -12.32
C PRO A 12 -14.63 0.50 -13.68
N VAL A 13 -13.49 1.18 -13.84
CA VAL A 13 -12.67 1.12 -15.06
C VAL A 13 -11.25 0.75 -14.68
N LEU A 14 -10.80 -0.42 -15.12
CA LEU A 14 -9.46 -0.93 -14.90
C LEU A 14 -8.56 -0.61 -16.09
N PHE A 15 -7.43 0.01 -15.81
CA PHE A 15 -6.36 0.28 -16.77
C PHE A 15 -5.13 -0.52 -16.42
N THR A 16 -4.50 -1.14 -17.39
CA THR A 16 -3.18 -1.77 -17.26
C THR A 16 -2.25 -1.23 -18.31
N THR A 17 -0.95 -1.26 -18.04
CA THR A 17 0.06 -0.87 -19.03
C THR A 17 1.26 -1.79 -19.00
N ASP A 18 1.85 -2.02 -20.17
CA ASP A 18 3.10 -2.76 -20.33
C ASP A 18 4.33 -1.93 -19.98
N HIS A 19 4.21 -0.61 -20.07
CA HIS A 19 5.30 0.31 -19.83
C HIS A 19 4.79 1.61 -19.21
N GLN A 20 5.24 1.89 -18.00
CA GLN A 20 4.97 3.14 -17.32
C GLN A 20 6.22 4.01 -17.29
N THR A 21 6.14 5.18 -17.91
CA THR A 21 7.28 6.12 -18.02
C THR A 21 7.33 7.12 -16.87
N GLU A 22 6.16 7.44 -16.29
CA GLU A 22 6.00 8.45 -15.24
C GLU A 22 5.19 7.89 -14.06
N GLY A 23 5.68 6.79 -13.48
CA GLY A 23 5.04 6.18 -12.33
C GLY A 23 5.13 7.07 -11.09
N ARG A 24 3.97 7.29 -10.45
CA ARG A 24 3.84 8.10 -9.23
C ARG A 24 3.70 7.26 -8.00
N GLY A 25 4.31 7.70 -6.92
CA GLY A 25 4.11 7.20 -5.56
C GLY A 25 3.63 8.31 -4.64
N GLN A 26 3.50 8.04 -3.34
CA GLN A 26 3.17 9.07 -2.36
C GLN A 26 4.29 10.11 -2.22
N ARG A 27 3.94 11.37 -1.91
CA ARG A 27 4.87 12.45 -1.59
C ARG A 27 5.91 12.66 -2.69
N GLU A 28 5.47 12.84 -3.93
CA GLU A 28 6.34 13.10 -5.10
C GLU A 28 7.37 12.00 -5.39
N ARG A 29 7.32 10.87 -4.69
CA ARG A 29 8.18 9.71 -4.98
C ARG A 29 7.76 9.11 -6.31
N ARG A 30 8.77 8.64 -7.06
CA ARG A 30 8.52 7.92 -8.31
C ARG A 30 8.37 6.43 -8.06
N TRP A 31 7.41 5.82 -8.74
CA TRP A 31 7.35 4.37 -8.92
C TRP A 31 8.11 4.00 -10.20
N SER A 32 9.10 3.14 -10.07
CA SER A 32 9.87 2.62 -11.19
C SER A 32 9.47 1.19 -11.46
N SER A 33 9.22 0.83 -12.70
CA SER A 33 8.86 -0.51 -13.15
C SER A 33 9.66 -0.89 -14.40
N GLU A 34 9.93 -2.19 -14.56
CA GLU A 34 10.48 -2.73 -15.79
C GLU A 34 9.35 -3.05 -16.78
N ALA A 35 9.50 -2.55 -18.01
CA ALA A 35 8.51 -2.78 -19.08
C ALA A 35 8.25 -4.28 -19.29
N ARG A 36 6.97 -4.66 -19.36
CA ARG A 36 6.48 -6.04 -19.57
C ARG A 36 6.91 -7.05 -18.48
N ARG A 37 7.49 -6.57 -17.38
CA ARG A 37 7.93 -7.44 -16.27
C ARG A 37 7.12 -7.20 -15.01
N ASP A 38 6.78 -5.96 -14.73
CA ASP A 38 6.06 -5.56 -13.52
C ASP A 38 4.57 -5.30 -13.81
N VAL A 39 3.76 -5.40 -12.76
CA VAL A 39 2.36 -4.99 -12.84
C VAL A 39 2.27 -3.51 -12.56
N CYS A 40 1.66 -2.78 -13.49
CA CYS A 40 1.23 -1.41 -13.32
C CYS A 40 -0.24 -1.33 -13.71
N LEU A 41 -1.11 -1.09 -12.75
CA LEU A 41 -2.54 -0.94 -12.98
C LEU A 41 -3.10 0.27 -12.26
N SER A 42 -4.21 0.79 -12.76
CA SER A 42 -5.03 1.80 -12.10
C SER A 42 -6.49 1.44 -12.23
N LEU A 43 -7.21 1.45 -11.11
CA LEU A 43 -8.65 1.25 -11.08
C LEU A 43 -9.32 2.58 -10.72
N ALA A 44 -10.16 3.10 -11.62
CA ALA A 44 -11.02 4.24 -11.35
C ALA A 44 -12.40 3.76 -10.90
N LEU A 45 -12.85 4.23 -9.75
CA LEU A 45 -14.11 3.85 -9.12
C LEU A 45 -14.99 5.08 -8.90
N PRO A 46 -16.29 5.07 -9.34
CA PRO A 46 -17.24 6.05 -8.83
C PRO A 46 -17.43 5.78 -7.33
N VAL A 47 -17.36 6.85 -6.54
CA VAL A 47 -17.42 6.76 -5.08
C VAL A 47 -18.86 6.66 -4.60
N GLN A 48 -19.11 5.78 -3.63
CA GLN A 48 -20.40 5.69 -2.96
C GLN A 48 -20.39 6.59 -1.71
N SER A 49 -21.53 7.19 -1.40
CA SER A 49 -21.66 8.23 -0.36
C SER A 49 -21.25 7.80 1.06
N HIS A 50 -21.27 6.50 1.34
CA HIS A 50 -20.88 5.93 2.64
C HIS A 50 -19.40 5.54 2.74
N TRP A 51 -18.62 5.70 1.66
CA TRP A 51 -17.21 5.38 1.68
C TRP A 51 -16.39 6.48 2.36
N GLN A 52 -15.29 6.08 2.98
CA GLN A 52 -14.28 6.96 3.52
C GLN A 52 -12.93 6.72 2.84
N PRO A 53 -12.11 7.76 2.61
CA PRO A 53 -10.81 7.60 1.98
C PRO A 53 -9.88 6.62 2.70
N SER A 54 -9.86 6.65 4.04
CA SER A 54 -9.08 5.75 4.88
C SER A 54 -9.48 4.28 4.69
N THR A 55 -10.79 4.01 4.70
CA THR A 55 -11.35 2.67 4.48
C THR A 55 -10.97 2.14 3.09
N LEU A 56 -11.00 2.99 2.07
CA LEU A 56 -10.59 2.61 0.72
C LEU A 56 -9.09 2.31 0.62
N ASN A 57 -8.24 3.05 1.33
CA ASN A 57 -6.81 2.75 1.41
C ASN A 57 -6.54 1.37 2.03
N MET A 58 -7.22 1.06 3.13
CA MET A 58 -7.12 -0.24 3.78
C MET A 58 -7.61 -1.37 2.88
N HIS A 59 -8.75 -1.16 2.20
CA HIS A 59 -9.29 -2.10 1.22
C HIS A 59 -8.30 -2.38 0.10
N ALA A 60 -7.71 -1.34 -0.49
CA ALA A 60 -6.75 -1.48 -1.57
C ALA A 60 -5.51 -2.30 -1.13
N ALA A 61 -4.99 -2.05 0.06
CA ALA A 61 -3.85 -2.80 0.59
C ALA A 61 -4.19 -4.27 0.84
N LEU A 62 -5.36 -4.54 1.43
CA LEU A 62 -5.85 -5.90 1.66
C LEU A 62 -6.15 -6.64 0.35
N ALA A 63 -6.70 -5.95 -0.65
CA ALA A 63 -6.97 -6.52 -1.97
C ALA A 63 -5.67 -6.95 -2.67
N VAL A 64 -4.65 -6.10 -2.66
CA VAL A 64 -3.33 -6.46 -3.21
C VAL A 64 -2.73 -7.64 -2.45
N ARG A 65 -2.75 -7.61 -1.11
CA ARG A 65 -2.29 -8.73 -0.27
C ARG A 65 -3.06 -10.02 -0.60
N ALA A 66 -4.38 -9.97 -0.72
CA ALA A 66 -5.21 -11.14 -1.04
C ALA A 66 -4.88 -11.73 -2.42
N ALA A 67 -4.65 -10.87 -3.43
CA ALA A 67 -4.22 -11.33 -4.75
C ALA A 67 -2.86 -12.03 -4.70
N LEU A 68 -1.90 -11.53 -3.92
CA LEU A 68 -0.61 -12.16 -3.72
C LEU A 68 -0.73 -13.50 -2.98
N LEU A 69 -1.58 -13.58 -1.96
CA LEU A 69 -1.82 -14.82 -1.22
C LEU A 69 -2.38 -15.95 -2.10
N ARG A 70 -3.15 -15.63 -3.15
CA ARG A 70 -3.63 -16.62 -4.14
C ARG A 70 -2.51 -17.25 -4.97
N GLN A 71 -1.40 -16.54 -5.11
CA GLN A 71 -0.20 -16.99 -5.86
C GLN A 71 0.88 -17.53 -4.92
N LEU A 72 0.61 -17.57 -3.61
CA LEU A 72 1.59 -17.94 -2.61
C LEU A 72 2.02 -19.40 -2.78
N PRO A 73 3.33 -19.68 -2.93
CA PRO A 73 3.81 -21.06 -2.99
C PRO A 73 3.47 -21.84 -1.73
N ALA A 74 3.19 -23.15 -1.87
CA ALA A 74 2.88 -24.03 -0.72
C ALA A 74 4.01 -24.09 0.34
N SER A 75 5.23 -23.73 -0.04
CA SER A 75 6.40 -23.65 0.86
C SER A 75 6.43 -22.38 1.72
N GLN A 76 5.55 -21.42 1.46
CA GLN A 76 5.48 -20.14 2.16
C GLN A 76 4.25 -20.08 3.07
N SER A 77 4.32 -19.28 4.12
CA SER A 77 3.18 -19.03 5.02
C SER A 77 2.48 -17.72 4.68
N GLU A 78 1.20 -17.62 5.01
CA GLU A 78 0.42 -16.39 4.84
C GLU A 78 1.06 -15.19 5.56
N GLY A 79 1.67 -15.43 6.72
CA GLY A 79 2.36 -14.40 7.51
C GLY A 79 3.60 -13.82 6.82
N SER A 80 4.09 -14.45 5.73
CA SER A 80 5.19 -13.90 4.94
C SER A 80 4.81 -12.65 4.15
N ILE A 81 3.51 -12.39 3.92
CA ILE A 81 3.00 -11.22 3.21
C ILE A 81 2.29 -10.28 4.19
N GLN A 82 2.83 -9.11 4.40
CA GLN A 82 2.30 -8.12 5.34
C GLN A 82 2.11 -6.76 4.70
N VAL A 83 1.24 -5.95 5.28
CA VAL A 83 1.00 -4.57 4.87
C VAL A 83 1.81 -3.64 5.77
N LYS A 84 2.74 -2.91 5.20
CA LYS A 84 3.39 -1.79 5.89
C LYS A 84 2.56 -0.54 5.68
N TRP A 85 2.00 -0.06 6.78
CA TRP A 85 1.22 1.18 6.79
C TRP A 85 2.02 2.35 6.17
N PRO A 86 1.39 3.19 5.35
CA PRO A 86 -0.03 3.15 4.99
C PRO A 86 -0.36 2.33 3.72
N ASN A 87 0.61 2.00 2.84
CA ASN A 87 0.32 1.68 1.45
C ASN A 87 1.33 0.76 0.76
N ASP A 88 2.21 0.10 1.51
CA ASP A 88 3.20 -0.82 0.95
C ASP A 88 2.82 -2.27 1.31
N VAL A 89 3.01 -3.19 0.37
CA VAL A 89 2.96 -4.62 0.68
C VAL A 89 4.37 -5.17 0.69
N LEU A 90 4.68 -5.88 1.76
CA LEU A 90 5.97 -6.49 2.01
C LEU A 90 5.88 -8.00 1.90
N ILE A 91 6.99 -8.62 1.54
CA ILE A 91 7.17 -10.06 1.57
C ILE A 91 8.46 -10.41 2.35
N TRP A 92 8.39 -11.48 3.13
CA TRP A 92 9.58 -12.03 3.79
C TRP A 92 10.49 -12.70 2.77
N HIS A 93 11.73 -12.24 2.67
CA HIS A 93 12.73 -12.80 1.77
C HIS A 93 14.15 -12.55 2.31
N ALA A 94 14.99 -13.59 2.29
CA ALA A 94 16.40 -13.51 2.70
C ALA A 94 16.60 -12.84 4.07
N GLY A 95 15.82 -13.28 5.10
CA GLY A 95 16.00 -12.83 6.49
C GLY A 95 15.35 -11.51 6.86
N MET A 96 14.61 -10.84 5.93
CA MET A 96 13.93 -9.60 6.22
C MET A 96 12.69 -9.39 5.35
N HIS A 97 11.82 -8.47 5.77
CA HIS A 97 10.71 -8.01 4.93
C HIS A 97 11.20 -7.03 3.87
N ARG A 98 10.77 -7.24 2.62
CA ARG A 98 11.11 -6.41 1.46
C ARG A 98 9.86 -5.96 0.75
N LYS A 99 9.85 -4.73 0.25
CA LYS A 99 8.73 -4.17 -0.49
C LYS A 99 8.56 -4.88 -1.84
N VAL A 100 7.38 -5.41 -2.07
CA VAL A 100 6.99 -6.06 -3.32
C VAL A 100 5.95 -5.25 -4.09
N ALA A 101 5.10 -4.49 -3.39
CA ALA A 101 4.10 -3.64 -4.03
C ALA A 101 3.95 -2.28 -3.32
N GLY A 102 3.50 -1.30 -4.09
CA GLY A 102 3.10 0.02 -3.60
C GLY A 102 1.73 0.40 -4.15
N ILE A 103 0.95 1.07 -3.32
CA ILE A 103 -0.42 1.47 -3.63
C ILE A 103 -0.52 2.99 -3.49
N LEU A 104 -1.21 3.62 -4.43
CA LEU A 104 -1.50 5.05 -4.40
C LEU A 104 -2.99 5.25 -4.63
N VAL A 105 -3.69 5.81 -3.64
CA VAL A 105 -5.09 6.19 -3.79
C VAL A 105 -5.17 7.69 -3.94
N GLU A 106 -5.72 8.14 -5.06
CA GLU A 106 -5.95 9.54 -5.39
C GLU A 106 -7.47 9.80 -5.42
N ASN A 107 -7.88 10.82 -4.72
CA ASN A 107 -9.29 11.17 -4.56
C ASN A 107 -9.63 12.40 -5.42
N VAL A 108 -10.62 12.28 -6.30
CA VAL A 108 -11.10 13.36 -7.16
C VAL A 108 -12.36 13.95 -6.54
N TRP A 109 -12.27 15.22 -6.19
CA TRP A 109 -13.37 15.98 -5.61
C TRP A 109 -13.97 16.93 -6.64
N ARG A 110 -15.29 17.09 -6.63
CA ARG A 110 -16.02 18.08 -7.39
C ARG A 110 -16.80 18.96 -6.42
N GLY A 111 -16.30 20.15 -6.17
CA GLY A 111 -16.75 20.95 -5.04
C GLY A 111 -16.49 20.22 -3.72
N SER A 112 -17.50 20.02 -2.90
CA SER A 112 -17.42 19.25 -1.63
C SER A 112 -17.68 17.76 -1.78
N GLN A 113 -18.01 17.28 -3.00
CA GLN A 113 -18.34 15.88 -3.23
C GLN A 113 -17.13 15.08 -3.67
N TRP A 114 -16.80 14.01 -2.94
CA TRP A 114 -15.85 13.00 -3.38
C TRP A 114 -16.51 12.15 -4.47
N SER A 115 -16.04 12.29 -5.71
CA SER A 115 -16.74 11.77 -6.89
C SER A 115 -16.10 10.51 -7.47
N VAL A 116 -14.78 10.46 -7.47
CA VAL A 116 -14.02 9.32 -8.05
C VAL A 116 -12.83 9.02 -7.16
N ALA A 117 -12.54 7.74 -6.96
CA ALA A 117 -11.29 7.27 -6.41
C ALA A 117 -10.48 6.59 -7.50
N ILE A 118 -9.17 6.82 -7.52
CA ILE A 118 -8.23 6.19 -8.44
C ILE A 118 -7.23 5.41 -7.60
N ILE A 119 -7.25 4.09 -7.72
CA ILE A 119 -6.35 3.20 -7.02
C ILE A 119 -5.25 2.77 -7.98
N GLY A 120 -4.06 3.36 -7.86
CA GLY A 120 -2.86 2.92 -8.56
C GLY A 120 -2.15 1.82 -7.79
N VAL A 121 -1.76 0.75 -8.47
CA VAL A 121 -1.00 -0.36 -7.91
C VAL A 121 0.20 -0.67 -8.78
N GLY A 122 1.38 -0.65 -8.17
CA GLY A 122 2.61 -1.15 -8.76
C GLY A 122 3.08 -2.41 -8.02
N ILE A 123 3.40 -3.49 -8.75
CA ILE A 123 3.94 -4.73 -8.16
C ILE A 123 5.22 -5.08 -8.88
N ASN A 124 6.30 -5.28 -8.14
CA ASN A 124 7.54 -5.85 -8.64
C ASN A 124 7.30 -7.36 -8.91
N ALA A 125 6.81 -7.69 -10.10
CA ALA A 125 6.46 -9.09 -10.39
C ALA A 125 7.68 -9.88 -10.84
N ARG A 126 8.44 -9.37 -11.81
CA ARG A 126 9.56 -10.07 -12.46
C ARG A 126 10.79 -9.17 -12.67
N SER A 127 10.85 -8.00 -12.01
CA SER A 127 12.00 -7.08 -12.11
C SER A 127 13.30 -7.74 -11.69
N ASN A 128 14.36 -7.53 -12.47
CA ASN A 128 15.69 -8.05 -12.17
C ASN A 128 16.60 -7.02 -11.51
N ARG A 129 16.26 -5.73 -11.60
CA ARG A 129 17.11 -4.62 -11.14
C ARG A 129 16.31 -3.68 -10.25
N LEU A 130 16.17 -4.04 -8.98
CA LEU A 130 15.52 -3.19 -7.98
C LEU A 130 16.59 -2.40 -7.21
N THR A 131 17.07 -1.32 -7.82
CA THR A 131 17.94 -0.36 -7.13
C THR A 131 17.09 0.71 -6.45
N ARG A 132 16.94 0.62 -5.13
CA ARG A 132 16.08 1.54 -4.36
C ARG A 132 16.74 1.90 -3.03
N SER A 133 16.36 3.04 -2.48
CA SER A 133 16.78 3.50 -1.14
C SER A 133 16.12 2.70 0.01
N TYR A 134 15.31 1.71 -0.29
CA TYR A 134 14.65 0.82 0.66
C TYR A 134 14.71 -0.64 0.17
N PRO A 135 14.66 -1.63 1.08
CA PRO A 135 14.65 -3.03 0.71
C PRO A 135 13.45 -3.37 -0.20
N ALA A 136 13.72 -3.86 -1.40
CA ALA A 136 12.71 -4.29 -2.36
C ALA A 136 13.10 -5.63 -2.96
N VAL A 137 12.10 -6.37 -3.46
CA VAL A 137 12.25 -7.67 -4.10
C VAL A 137 11.13 -7.86 -5.13
N SER A 138 11.37 -8.64 -6.18
CA SER A 138 10.31 -9.11 -7.06
C SER A 138 9.72 -10.43 -6.58
N LEU A 139 8.47 -10.70 -6.98
CA LEU A 139 7.82 -11.97 -6.64
C LEU A 139 8.56 -13.16 -7.22
N SER A 140 9.03 -13.05 -8.48
CA SER A 140 9.78 -14.13 -9.11
C SER A 140 11.09 -14.46 -8.41
N GLU A 141 11.77 -13.45 -7.86
CA GLU A 141 12.96 -13.62 -7.03
C GLU A 141 12.60 -14.25 -5.68
N ALA A 142 11.58 -13.69 -4.99
CA ALA A 142 11.21 -14.14 -3.66
C ALA A 142 10.66 -15.57 -3.62
N TRP A 143 9.95 -15.97 -4.65
CA TRP A 143 9.26 -17.27 -4.71
C TRP A 143 9.93 -18.28 -5.63
N HIS A 144 10.97 -17.88 -6.37
CA HIS A 144 11.63 -18.72 -7.39
C HIS A 144 10.64 -19.31 -8.41
N GLN A 145 9.64 -18.50 -8.79
CA GLN A 145 8.57 -18.88 -9.72
C GLN A 145 8.48 -17.91 -10.89
N ASP A 146 8.16 -18.44 -12.05
CA ASP A 146 7.77 -17.63 -13.21
C ASP A 146 6.27 -17.33 -13.11
N LEU A 147 5.93 -16.09 -12.77
CA LEU A 147 4.56 -15.64 -12.57
C LEU A 147 4.04 -14.97 -13.82
N SER A 148 2.80 -15.27 -14.19
CA SER A 148 2.09 -14.54 -15.22
C SER A 148 1.73 -13.14 -14.70
N ARG A 149 2.35 -12.11 -15.26
CA ARG A 149 2.07 -10.70 -14.93
C ARG A 149 0.59 -10.36 -15.16
N ASP A 150 0.01 -10.85 -16.27
CA ASP A 150 -1.35 -10.51 -16.67
C ASP A 150 -2.38 -11.21 -15.76
N GLU A 151 -2.15 -12.47 -15.40
CA GLU A 151 -2.98 -13.17 -14.40
C GLU A 151 -2.92 -12.48 -13.03
N LEU A 152 -1.73 -12.03 -12.62
CA LEU A 152 -1.58 -11.29 -11.38
C LEU A 152 -2.32 -9.95 -11.44
N ALA A 153 -2.21 -9.20 -12.54
CA ALA A 153 -2.94 -7.94 -12.73
C ALA A 153 -4.46 -8.15 -12.68
N MET A 154 -4.97 -9.19 -13.33
CA MET A 154 -6.39 -9.54 -13.30
C MET A 154 -6.83 -9.96 -11.90
N SER A 155 -6.03 -10.74 -11.18
CA SER A 155 -6.31 -11.14 -9.80
C SER A 155 -6.41 -9.92 -8.88
N VAL A 156 -5.47 -8.98 -8.99
CA VAL A 156 -5.50 -7.72 -8.23
C VAL A 156 -6.73 -6.89 -8.58
N GLY A 157 -7.02 -6.72 -9.87
CA GLY A 157 -8.22 -6.01 -10.34
C GLY A 157 -9.51 -6.61 -9.77
N HIS A 158 -9.62 -7.94 -9.79
CA HIS A 158 -10.76 -8.65 -9.22
C HIS A 158 -10.91 -8.41 -7.71
N GLU A 159 -9.81 -8.50 -6.93
CA GLU A 159 -9.85 -8.26 -5.48
C GLU A 159 -10.19 -6.79 -5.16
N LEU A 160 -9.68 -5.82 -5.93
CA LEU A 160 -10.00 -4.40 -5.77
C LEU A 160 -11.48 -4.08 -6.06
N MET A 161 -12.12 -4.83 -6.95
CA MET A 161 -13.53 -4.64 -7.29
C MET A 161 -14.49 -5.34 -6.34
N ARG A 162 -14.00 -6.09 -5.35
CA ARG A 162 -14.86 -6.68 -4.32
C ARG A 162 -15.58 -5.59 -3.51
N PRO A 163 -16.76 -5.86 -2.98
CA PRO A 163 -17.47 -4.92 -2.13
C PRO A 163 -16.61 -4.45 -0.95
N LEU A 164 -16.59 -3.14 -0.72
CA LEU A 164 -15.90 -2.54 0.40
C LEU A 164 -16.57 -2.99 1.70
N LYS A 165 -15.80 -3.55 2.62
CA LYS A 165 -16.31 -3.94 3.94
C LYS A 165 -16.58 -2.71 4.79
N PRO A 166 -17.53 -2.80 5.75
CA PRO A 166 -17.73 -1.75 6.75
C PRO A 166 -16.45 -1.41 7.53
N GLY A 167 -16.34 -0.16 8.01
CA GLY A 167 -15.16 0.35 8.69
C GLY A 167 -14.60 -0.56 9.79
N PRO A 168 -15.40 -1.03 10.77
CA PRO A 168 -14.90 -1.91 11.83
C PRO A 168 -14.35 -3.25 11.32
N GLU A 169 -15.01 -3.89 10.34
CA GLU A 169 -14.55 -5.16 9.79
C GLU A 169 -13.25 -5.04 9.02
N ILE A 170 -13.12 -3.99 8.22
CA ILE A 170 -11.91 -3.77 7.43
C ILE A 170 -10.74 -3.41 8.34
N LEU A 171 -10.99 -2.65 9.41
CA LEU A 171 -9.98 -2.27 10.38
C LEU A 171 -9.38 -3.50 11.08
N VAL A 172 -10.22 -4.44 11.52
CA VAL A 172 -9.77 -5.72 12.09
C VAL A 172 -8.93 -6.51 11.10
N ALA A 173 -9.40 -6.66 9.85
CA ALA A 173 -8.66 -7.38 8.82
C ALA A 173 -7.34 -6.70 8.48
N TYR A 174 -7.31 -5.36 8.48
CA TYR A 174 -6.12 -4.58 8.22
C TYR A 174 -5.09 -4.74 9.33
N HIS A 175 -5.52 -4.68 10.61
CA HIS A 175 -4.64 -4.90 11.76
C HIS A 175 -3.98 -6.27 11.74
N HIS A 176 -4.72 -7.33 11.39
CA HIS A 176 -4.14 -8.68 11.23
C HIS A 176 -3.08 -8.77 10.12
N ALA A 177 -3.15 -7.89 9.14
CA ALA A 177 -2.20 -7.86 8.02
C ALA A 177 -1.00 -6.93 8.26
N LEU A 178 -1.02 -6.09 9.31
CA LEU A 178 -0.01 -5.06 9.52
C LEU A 178 1.36 -5.63 9.85
N PHE A 179 2.37 -5.01 9.25
CA PHE A 179 3.78 -5.23 9.55
C PHE A 179 4.24 -4.42 10.75
N GLY A 180 5.06 -5.02 11.58
CA GLY A 180 5.81 -4.34 12.65
C GLY A 180 4.95 -3.83 13.81
N LEU A 181 3.76 -4.43 14.04
CA LEU A 181 2.96 -4.12 15.22
C LEU A 181 3.72 -4.48 16.49
N ASN A 182 3.76 -3.53 17.42
CA ASN A 182 4.42 -3.61 18.72
C ASN A 182 5.94 -3.81 18.67
N ASP A 183 6.56 -3.86 17.49
CA ASP A 183 8.01 -3.90 17.36
C ASP A 183 8.60 -2.55 17.71
N GLN A 184 9.66 -2.56 18.52
CA GLN A 184 10.42 -1.36 18.80
C GLN A 184 11.30 -0.99 17.60
N ARG A 185 11.13 0.23 17.08
CA ARG A 185 11.82 0.72 15.88
C ARG A 185 12.12 2.21 15.98
N THR A 186 13.05 2.67 15.14
CA THR A 186 13.24 4.09 14.91
C THR A 186 12.30 4.57 13.81
N PHE A 187 11.62 5.68 14.06
CA PHE A 187 10.80 6.43 13.12
C PHE A 187 11.34 7.84 12.98
N LEU A 188 11.22 8.46 11.82
CA LEU A 188 11.41 9.89 11.68
C LEU A 188 10.06 10.58 11.80
N VAL A 189 9.92 11.48 12.77
CA VAL A 189 8.75 12.35 12.92
C VAL A 189 9.23 13.77 12.78
N HIS A 190 8.72 14.51 11.79
CA HIS A 190 9.21 15.84 11.41
C HIS A 190 10.75 15.86 11.26
N GLU A 191 11.29 14.85 10.52
CA GLU A 191 12.71 14.67 10.24
C GLU A 191 13.59 14.37 11.48
N ARG A 192 13.00 14.18 12.66
CA ARG A 192 13.72 13.81 13.89
C ARG A 192 13.54 12.33 14.19
N PRO A 193 14.62 11.61 14.56
CA PRO A 193 14.51 10.20 14.91
C PRO A 193 13.88 10.02 16.29
N TRP A 194 12.90 9.12 16.39
CA TRP A 194 12.22 8.70 17.59
C TRP A 194 12.21 7.19 17.70
N LEU A 195 12.61 6.68 18.85
CA LEU A 195 12.45 5.26 19.17
C LEU A 195 11.03 5.04 19.71
N GLY A 196 10.31 4.10 19.14
CA GLY A 196 8.93 3.83 19.54
C GLY A 196 8.40 2.54 18.96
N SER A 197 7.12 2.26 19.22
CA SER A 197 6.41 1.11 18.67
C SER A 197 5.16 1.57 17.95
N PHE A 198 4.91 0.98 16.78
CA PHE A 198 3.68 1.18 16.03
C PHE A 198 2.61 0.23 16.58
N LEU A 199 1.49 0.77 17.05
CA LEU A 199 0.43 0.03 17.76
C LEU A 199 -0.76 -0.31 16.88
N GLY A 200 -0.91 0.34 15.73
CA GLY A 200 -2.02 0.12 14.81
C GLY A 200 -2.50 1.37 14.12
N VAL A 201 -3.72 1.35 13.64
CA VAL A 201 -4.40 2.45 12.91
C VAL A 201 -5.81 2.60 13.43
N ASN A 202 -6.35 3.83 13.37
CA ASN A 202 -7.76 4.08 13.65
C ASN A 202 -8.61 4.14 12.35
N GLU A 203 -9.90 4.41 12.49
CA GLU A 203 -10.83 4.48 11.37
C GLU A 203 -10.51 5.64 10.41
N GLU A 204 -9.91 6.72 10.89
CA GLU A 204 -9.45 7.85 10.08
C GLU A 204 -8.15 7.55 9.31
N GLY A 205 -7.52 6.39 9.57
CA GLY A 205 -6.26 5.98 8.94
C GLY A 205 -5.00 6.57 9.60
N LEU A 206 -5.14 7.20 10.77
CA LEU A 206 -4.00 7.66 11.56
C LEU A 206 -3.28 6.48 12.19
N GLY A 207 -1.95 6.50 12.18
CA GLY A 207 -1.12 5.53 12.88
C GLY A 207 -1.02 5.87 14.36
N GLN A 208 -1.15 4.85 15.21
CA GLN A 208 -0.93 4.94 16.64
C GLN A 208 0.49 4.53 17.00
N PHE A 209 1.14 5.34 17.82
CA PHE A 209 2.52 5.11 18.26
C PHE A 209 2.66 5.24 19.77
N SER A 210 3.60 4.49 20.33
CA SER A 210 4.12 4.64 21.69
C SER A 210 5.58 5.04 21.60
N TRP A 211 5.96 6.15 22.20
CA TRP A 211 7.30 6.71 22.11
C TRP A 211 8.12 6.44 23.37
N GLN A 212 9.41 6.17 23.20
CA GLN A 212 10.35 6.07 24.31
C GLN A 212 10.80 7.48 24.73
N PRO A 213 10.91 7.75 26.05
CA PRO A 213 11.47 9.01 26.52
C PRO A 213 12.89 9.22 25.97
N GLN A 214 13.19 10.44 25.57
CA GLN A 214 14.54 10.83 25.11
C GLN A 214 15.12 11.88 26.03
N ALA A 215 16.39 11.72 26.43
CA ALA A 215 17.10 12.68 27.27
C ALA A 215 17.18 14.05 26.57
N GLY A 216 16.82 15.11 27.30
CA GLY A 216 16.86 16.49 26.78
C GLY A 216 15.68 16.88 25.86
N VAL A 217 14.67 16.03 25.71
CA VAL A 217 13.45 16.33 24.95
C VAL A 217 12.27 16.38 25.91
N GLU A 218 11.65 17.55 26.04
CA GLU A 218 10.55 17.77 27.01
C GLU A 218 9.23 17.13 26.58
N LEU A 219 8.97 17.04 25.26
CA LEU A 219 7.70 16.54 24.72
C LEU A 219 7.95 15.51 23.60
N ALA A 220 7.39 14.32 23.79
CA ALA A 220 7.30 13.31 22.72
C ALA A 220 6.27 13.74 21.65
N PRO A 221 6.37 13.21 20.40
CA PRO A 221 5.33 13.40 19.39
C PRO A 221 3.95 12.91 19.87
N GLU A 222 2.91 13.38 19.22
CA GLU A 222 1.56 12.87 19.47
C GLU A 222 1.49 11.34 19.23
N SER A 223 0.58 10.68 19.93
CA SER A 223 0.40 9.23 19.80
C SER A 223 -0.29 8.84 18.48
N TRP A 224 -1.13 9.73 17.95
CA TRP A 224 -1.85 9.54 16.70
C TRP A 224 -1.30 10.48 15.63
N LEU A 225 -0.73 9.91 14.57
CA LEU A 225 -0.08 10.69 13.53
C LEU A 225 -0.56 10.27 12.14
N PRO A 226 -0.77 11.23 11.22
CA PRO A 226 -1.00 10.92 9.82
C PRO A 226 0.28 10.35 9.19
N SER A 227 0.11 9.54 8.17
CA SER A 227 1.26 8.94 7.47
C SER A 227 2.18 9.99 6.83
N SER A 228 1.70 11.21 6.63
CA SER A 228 2.50 12.33 6.11
C SER A 228 3.59 12.80 7.07
N GLU A 229 3.44 12.57 8.35
CA GLU A 229 4.36 13.05 9.40
C GLU A 229 5.34 12.00 9.89
N VAL A 230 5.11 10.72 9.53
CA VAL A 230 5.94 9.60 9.99
C VAL A 230 6.63 8.91 8.83
N GLN A 231 7.94 8.65 8.99
CA GLN A 231 8.70 7.82 8.08
C GLN A 231 9.32 6.66 8.85
N TRP A 232 9.15 5.44 8.34
CA TRP A 232 9.80 4.24 8.86
C TRP A 232 11.27 4.23 8.49
N CYS A 233 12.15 3.97 9.45
CA CYS A 233 13.56 3.61 9.19
C CYS A 233 13.64 2.09 8.93
N TRP A 234 14.44 1.71 7.91
CA TRP A 234 14.64 0.31 7.51
C TRP A 234 15.83 -0.32 8.24
#